data_7c134e8aa8beb23adcb2b3a890c3f6e7
#
_entry.id   7c134e8aa8beb23adcb2b3a890c3f6e7
#
_cell.length_a   1.000
_cell.length_b   1.000
_cell.length_c   1.000
_cell.angle_alpha   90.00
_cell.angle_beta   90.00
_cell.angle_gamma   90.00
#
_symmetry.space_group_name_H-M   'P 1'
#
loop_
_entity.id
_entity.type
_entity.pdbx_description
1 polymer ?
#
loop_
_entity_poly.entity_id
_entity_poly.type
_entity_poly.pdbx_seq_one_letter_code
_entity_poly.pdbx_strand_id
1 'polypeptide(L)'
;MVFDFRKIFLVVLVFALLVMIHGKILTGIGSLLVVQDIPPKAEAAVVLNTGVDIYPRLMEAANLYTQETAAKVVINGNRKTDILRGLESSGYDPPCKWYAEEISVLAHLGVAKDHIVAISAEDAYDTISEAEIVGEILINNGMSSVIITTSKFHSRRARHIWSKMYKKKLKIYVAPAQNDPFDPAAWWKDGRQIRWVLSEYGAWVYYYWMRIFD
;
A
#
# COMPACT_ATOMS: atom_id res chain seq x y z
N MET A 1 -5.56 -2.70 -57.29
CA MET A 1 -5.44 -3.15 -55.90
C MET A 1 -6.86 -3.47 -55.40
N VAL A 2 -7.27 -4.75 -55.43
CA VAL A 2 -8.63 -5.16 -55.05
C VAL A 2 -8.66 -5.12 -53.52
N PHE A 3 -9.42 -4.17 -52.95
CA PHE A 3 -9.63 -4.10 -51.51
C PHE A 3 -10.41 -5.35 -51.06
N ASP A 4 -9.84 -6.15 -50.20
CA ASP A 4 -10.48 -7.34 -49.66
C ASP A 4 -11.49 -6.90 -48.57
N PHE A 5 -12.72 -6.65 -48.96
CA PHE A 5 -13.81 -6.21 -48.10
C PHE A 5 -14.02 -7.12 -46.86
N ARG A 6 -13.69 -8.41 -46.98
CA ARG A 6 -13.78 -9.36 -45.87
C ARG A 6 -12.77 -9.05 -44.77
N LYS A 7 -11.54 -8.68 -45.14
CA LYS A 7 -10.48 -8.29 -44.16
C LYS A 7 -10.85 -6.97 -43.49
N ILE A 8 -11.34 -6.00 -44.23
CA ILE A 8 -11.79 -4.72 -43.66
C ILE A 8 -12.95 -4.94 -42.69
N PHE A 9 -13.95 -5.74 -43.06
CA PHE A 9 -15.08 -6.09 -42.19
C PHE A 9 -14.61 -6.79 -40.90
N LEU A 10 -13.68 -7.75 -40.99
CA LEU A 10 -13.13 -8.44 -39.84
C LEU A 10 -12.38 -7.48 -38.89
N VAL A 11 -11.57 -6.57 -39.41
CA VAL A 11 -10.88 -5.55 -38.62
C VAL A 11 -11.85 -4.63 -37.90
N VAL A 12 -12.90 -4.15 -38.58
CA VAL A 12 -13.95 -3.31 -37.98
C VAL A 12 -14.71 -4.07 -36.91
N LEU A 13 -15.05 -5.33 -37.15
CA LEU A 13 -15.73 -6.17 -36.18
C LEU A 13 -14.88 -6.40 -34.91
N VAL A 14 -13.59 -6.72 -35.07
CA VAL A 14 -12.64 -6.90 -33.96
C VAL A 14 -12.48 -5.59 -33.18
N PHE A 15 -12.35 -4.47 -33.89
CA PHE A 15 -12.25 -3.16 -33.25
C PHE A 15 -13.53 -2.83 -32.45
N ALA A 16 -14.71 -3.04 -33.03
CA ALA A 16 -15.98 -2.83 -32.33
C ALA A 16 -16.10 -3.72 -31.08
N LEU A 17 -15.68 -4.98 -31.17
CA LEU A 17 -15.65 -5.91 -30.04
C LEU A 17 -14.67 -5.41 -28.94
N LEU A 18 -13.47 -4.98 -29.33
CA LEU A 18 -12.49 -4.43 -28.38
C LEU A 18 -13.03 -3.17 -27.70
N VAL A 19 -13.74 -2.30 -28.43
CA VAL A 19 -14.40 -1.12 -27.83
C VAL A 19 -15.51 -1.52 -26.87
N MET A 20 -16.24 -2.60 -27.12
CA MET A 20 -17.28 -3.07 -26.22
C MET A 20 -16.73 -3.70 -24.93
N ILE A 21 -15.59 -4.39 -25.00
CA ILE A 21 -15.05 -5.13 -23.86
C ILE A 21 -13.94 -4.38 -23.09
N HIS A 22 -13.40 -3.26 -23.64
CA HIS A 22 -12.27 -2.55 -23.03
C HIS A 22 -12.51 -2.18 -21.57
N GLY A 23 -13.70 -1.74 -21.22
CA GLY A 23 -14.05 -1.39 -19.84
C GLY A 23 -13.93 -2.58 -18.89
N LYS A 24 -14.36 -3.78 -19.31
CA LYS A 24 -14.24 -5.00 -18.50
C LYS A 24 -12.77 -5.42 -18.32
N ILE A 25 -11.96 -5.30 -19.38
CA ILE A 25 -10.53 -5.58 -19.34
C ILE A 25 -9.83 -4.62 -18.37
N LEU A 26 -10.09 -3.30 -18.50
CA LEU A 26 -9.50 -2.29 -17.63
C LEU A 26 -9.95 -2.46 -16.17
N THR A 27 -11.23 -2.77 -15.92
CA THR A 27 -11.71 -3.14 -14.59
C THR A 27 -10.96 -4.35 -14.04
N GLY A 28 -10.74 -5.38 -14.85
CA GLY A 28 -9.94 -6.55 -14.46
C GLY A 28 -8.52 -6.17 -14.05
N ILE A 29 -7.85 -5.32 -14.84
CA ILE A 29 -6.51 -4.82 -14.55
C ILE A 29 -6.48 -4.08 -13.21
N GLY A 30 -7.42 -3.16 -12.94
CA GLY A 30 -7.50 -2.46 -11.67
C GLY A 30 -7.82 -3.39 -10.49
N SER A 31 -8.77 -4.30 -10.67
CA SER A 31 -9.19 -5.25 -9.62
C SER A 31 -8.09 -6.26 -9.25
N LEU A 32 -7.21 -6.61 -10.18
CA LEU A 32 -6.06 -7.46 -9.90
C LEU A 32 -5.07 -6.83 -8.90
N LEU A 33 -5.09 -5.52 -8.69
CA LEU A 33 -4.24 -4.85 -7.71
C LEU A 33 -4.83 -4.88 -6.30
N VAL A 34 -6.13 -5.11 -6.18
CA VAL A 34 -6.83 -5.06 -4.90
C VAL A 34 -6.92 -6.44 -4.28
N VAL A 35 -6.56 -6.52 -3.01
CA VAL A 35 -6.81 -7.69 -2.16
C VAL A 35 -7.26 -7.20 -0.79
N GLN A 36 -8.25 -7.86 -0.25
CA GLN A 36 -8.75 -7.63 1.10
C GLN A 36 -8.90 -8.98 1.78
N ASP A 37 -8.33 -9.09 2.97
CA ASP A 37 -8.56 -10.22 3.86
C ASP A 37 -9.74 -9.89 4.80
N ILE A 38 -10.35 -10.92 5.38
CA ILE A 38 -11.25 -10.80 6.52
C ILE A 38 -10.38 -11.15 7.74
N PRO A 39 -9.77 -10.16 8.40
CA PRO A 39 -8.84 -10.47 9.47
C PRO A 39 -9.59 -10.96 10.71
N PRO A 40 -9.09 -12.01 11.38
CA PRO A 40 -9.44 -12.25 12.77
C PRO A 40 -8.87 -11.12 13.64
N LYS A 41 -9.11 -11.16 14.95
CA LYS A 41 -8.41 -10.25 15.87
C LYS A 41 -6.89 -10.40 15.71
N ALA A 42 -6.20 -9.26 15.59
CA ALA A 42 -4.74 -9.18 15.47
C ALA A 42 -4.15 -8.24 16.53
N GLU A 43 -2.86 -8.37 16.78
CA GLU A 43 -2.18 -7.58 17.81
C GLU A 43 -1.99 -6.12 17.41
N ALA A 44 -1.86 -5.84 16.10
CA ALA A 44 -1.77 -4.47 15.61
C ALA A 44 -2.32 -4.28 14.20
N ALA A 45 -2.82 -3.06 13.92
CA ALA A 45 -2.98 -2.51 12.59
C ALA A 45 -1.73 -1.69 12.24
N VAL A 46 -1.04 -2.07 11.18
CA VAL A 46 0.21 -1.42 10.72
C VAL A 46 -0.11 -0.53 9.53
N VAL A 47 0.08 0.77 9.69
CA VAL A 47 -0.13 1.77 8.65
C VAL A 47 1.12 1.84 7.78
N LEU A 48 1.03 1.45 6.49
CA LEU A 48 2.15 1.64 5.57
C LEU A 48 2.29 3.10 5.18
N ASN A 49 3.52 3.61 5.27
CA ASN A 49 3.83 5.01 4.97
C ASN A 49 4.28 5.20 3.51
N THR A 50 4.83 4.18 2.86
CA THR A 50 5.21 4.28 1.45
C THR A 50 3.96 4.43 0.58
N GLY A 51 3.77 5.59 -0.05
CA GLY A 51 2.63 5.86 -0.93
C GLY A 51 2.19 7.31 -0.97
N VAL A 52 1.00 7.54 -1.53
CA VAL A 52 0.54 8.87 -1.96
C VAL A 52 -0.29 9.59 -0.90
N ASP A 53 -1.09 8.85 -0.13
CA ASP A 53 -2.01 9.42 0.85
C ASP A 53 -2.09 8.53 2.09
N ILE A 54 -1.69 9.09 3.23
CA ILE A 54 -1.66 8.37 4.50
C ILE A 54 -3.00 8.41 5.24
N TYR A 55 -3.80 9.48 5.07
CA TYR A 55 -5.01 9.68 5.88
C TYR A 55 -6.05 8.58 5.73
N PRO A 56 -6.39 8.08 4.53
CA PRO A 56 -7.31 6.94 4.40
C PRO A 56 -6.80 5.70 5.14
N ARG A 57 -5.50 5.49 5.20
CA ARG A 57 -4.87 4.36 5.90
C ARG A 57 -4.93 4.52 7.41
N LEU A 58 -4.72 5.74 7.93
CA LEU A 58 -4.92 6.06 9.35
C LEU A 58 -6.37 5.86 9.76
N MET A 59 -7.33 6.29 8.94
CA MET A 59 -8.76 6.07 9.17
C MET A 59 -9.09 4.58 9.24
N GLU A 60 -8.56 3.77 8.32
CA GLU A 60 -8.77 2.31 8.35
C GLU A 60 -8.16 1.67 9.60
N ALA A 61 -6.94 2.06 9.98
CA ALA A 61 -6.29 1.56 11.19
C ALA A 61 -7.07 1.93 12.46
N ALA A 62 -7.57 3.16 12.55
CA ALA A 62 -8.42 3.60 13.65
C ALA A 62 -9.76 2.83 13.70
N ASN A 63 -10.36 2.55 12.52
CA ASN A 63 -11.57 1.75 12.42
C ASN A 63 -11.34 0.31 12.92
N LEU A 64 -10.23 -0.33 12.52
CA LEU A 64 -9.85 -1.66 13.00
C LEU A 64 -9.62 -1.68 14.52
N TYR A 65 -9.03 -0.63 15.06
CA TYR A 65 -8.83 -0.48 16.50
C TYR A 65 -10.15 -0.30 17.25
N THR A 66 -11.01 0.63 16.83
CA THR A 66 -12.29 0.91 17.49
C THR A 66 -13.28 -0.24 17.40
N GLN A 67 -13.16 -1.10 16.38
CA GLN A 67 -13.90 -2.36 16.25
C GLN A 67 -13.26 -3.53 17.03
N GLU A 68 -12.24 -3.28 17.82
CA GLU A 68 -11.49 -4.30 18.55
C GLU A 68 -10.90 -5.43 17.67
N THR A 69 -10.73 -5.17 16.38
CA THR A 69 -10.08 -6.09 15.44
C THR A 69 -8.55 -6.01 15.55
N ALA A 70 -8.02 -4.84 15.90
CA ALA A 70 -6.61 -4.62 16.22
C ALA A 70 -6.46 -4.06 17.64
N ALA A 71 -5.52 -4.61 18.43
CA ALA A 71 -5.29 -4.16 19.80
C ALA A 71 -4.49 -2.85 19.88
N LYS A 72 -3.64 -2.58 18.87
CA LYS A 72 -2.79 -1.40 18.76
C LYS A 72 -2.77 -0.88 17.33
N VAL A 73 -2.34 0.37 17.17
CA VAL A 73 -2.02 0.95 15.86
C VAL A 73 -0.52 1.22 15.80
N VAL A 74 0.11 0.73 14.75
CA VAL A 74 1.53 0.98 14.47
C VAL A 74 1.63 1.91 13.27
N ILE A 75 2.29 3.04 13.46
CA ILE A 75 2.70 3.96 12.39
C ILE A 75 4.20 3.85 12.19
N ASN A 76 4.66 4.04 10.97
CA ASN A 76 6.08 4.08 10.65
C ASN A 76 6.38 5.28 9.74
N GLY A 77 7.65 5.73 9.75
CA GLY A 77 8.05 6.89 8.96
C GLY A 77 9.45 7.33 9.30
N ASN A 78 9.69 8.66 9.25
CA ASN A 78 11.01 9.27 9.49
C ASN A 78 12.06 8.92 8.42
N ARG A 79 11.62 8.68 7.19
CA ARG A 79 12.54 8.40 6.08
C ARG A 79 13.54 9.57 5.91
N LYS A 80 14.83 9.26 5.91
CA LYS A 80 15.91 10.25 5.79
C LYS A 80 16.68 10.06 4.48
N THR A 81 16.77 11.12 3.71
CA THR A 81 17.70 11.19 2.58
C THR A 81 19.10 11.57 3.10
N ASP A 82 20.14 11.32 2.30
CA ASP A 82 21.51 11.73 2.66
C ASP A 82 21.61 13.24 2.88
N ILE A 83 20.86 14.03 2.10
CA ILE A 83 20.79 15.49 2.27
C ILE A 83 20.20 15.87 3.62
N LEU A 84 19.11 15.22 4.04
CA LEU A 84 18.49 15.49 5.35
C LEU A 84 19.44 15.10 6.49
N ARG A 85 20.11 13.94 6.40
CA ARG A 85 21.14 13.53 7.36
C ARG A 85 22.29 14.53 7.44
N GLY A 86 22.71 15.10 6.31
CA GLY A 86 23.71 16.16 6.25
C GLY A 86 23.25 17.44 6.94
N LEU A 87 21.99 17.84 6.76
CA LEU A 87 21.41 19.01 7.44
C LEU A 87 21.32 18.78 8.96
N GLU A 88 20.84 17.62 9.40
CA GLU A 88 20.75 17.26 10.82
C GLU A 88 22.15 17.24 11.48
N SER A 89 23.15 16.71 10.79
CA SER A 89 24.55 16.70 11.29
C SER A 89 25.15 18.11 11.37
N SER A 90 24.64 19.06 10.58
CA SER A 90 25.00 20.48 10.65
C SER A 90 24.21 21.29 11.68
N GLY A 91 23.34 20.65 12.47
CA GLY A 91 22.58 21.26 13.56
C GLY A 91 21.13 21.61 13.23
N TYR A 92 20.61 21.19 12.09
CA TYR A 92 19.17 21.31 11.81
C TYR A 92 18.37 20.36 12.70
N ASP A 93 17.44 20.89 13.48
CA ASP A 93 16.48 20.12 14.28
C ASP A 93 15.05 20.41 13.76
N PRO A 94 14.30 19.38 13.34
CA PRO A 94 12.93 19.56 12.90
C PRO A 94 12.04 20.17 14.00
N PRO A 95 11.13 21.09 13.67
CA PRO A 95 10.31 21.80 14.66
C PRO A 95 9.32 20.88 15.39
N CYS A 96 9.04 19.70 14.87
CA CYS A 96 8.16 18.71 15.51
C CYS A 96 8.63 17.28 15.20
N LYS A 97 8.19 16.33 16.03
CA LYS A 97 8.44 14.92 15.80
C LYS A 97 7.70 14.44 14.55
N TRP A 98 8.33 13.61 13.75
CA TRP A 98 7.79 13.09 12.48
C TRP A 98 6.41 12.43 12.62
N TYR A 99 6.12 11.86 13.77
CA TYR A 99 4.87 11.14 14.05
C TYR A 99 3.77 12.02 14.69
N ALA A 100 4.04 13.30 14.90
CA ALA A 100 3.15 14.15 15.72
C ALA A 100 1.76 14.32 15.08
N GLU A 101 1.72 14.49 13.77
CA GLU A 101 0.47 14.63 13.02
C GLU A 101 -0.33 13.34 13.00
N GLU A 102 0.30 12.20 12.68
CA GLU A 102 -0.36 10.90 12.62
C GLU A 102 -0.95 10.50 13.98
N ILE A 103 -0.20 10.72 15.07
CA ILE A 103 -0.72 10.50 16.43
C ILE A 103 -1.91 11.40 16.73
N SER A 104 -1.86 12.68 16.32
CA SER A 104 -2.98 13.61 16.52
C SER A 104 -4.23 13.16 15.78
N VAL A 105 -4.07 12.72 14.51
CA VAL A 105 -5.18 12.20 13.70
C VAL A 105 -5.76 10.92 14.32
N LEU A 106 -4.92 9.96 14.68
CA LEU A 106 -5.36 8.70 15.29
C LEU A 106 -6.08 8.95 16.63
N ALA A 107 -5.56 9.85 17.47
CA ALA A 107 -6.21 10.22 18.73
C ALA A 107 -7.57 10.88 18.50
N HIS A 108 -7.69 11.75 17.49
CA HIS A 108 -8.96 12.35 17.07
C HIS A 108 -9.97 11.28 16.60
N LEU A 109 -9.49 10.22 15.96
CA LEU A 109 -10.29 9.08 15.50
C LEU A 109 -10.59 8.04 16.61
N GLY A 110 -10.23 8.31 17.86
CA GLY A 110 -10.57 7.48 19.01
C GLY A 110 -9.54 6.42 19.40
N VAL A 111 -8.32 6.46 18.82
CA VAL A 111 -7.24 5.58 19.24
C VAL A 111 -6.57 6.13 20.49
N ALA A 112 -6.46 5.34 21.57
CA ALA A 112 -5.76 5.73 22.78
C ALA A 112 -4.26 5.93 22.49
N LYS A 113 -3.69 7.04 22.97
CA LYS A 113 -2.29 7.42 22.63
C LYS A 113 -1.25 6.38 23.06
N ASP A 114 -1.48 5.70 24.16
CA ASP A 114 -0.65 4.60 24.68
C ASP A 114 -0.77 3.30 23.87
N HIS A 115 -1.79 3.21 23.01
CA HIS A 115 -1.96 2.13 22.06
C HIS A 115 -1.40 2.46 20.66
N ILE A 116 -0.80 3.64 20.47
CA ILE A 116 -0.13 4.02 19.22
C ILE A 116 1.37 3.78 19.37
N VAL A 117 1.94 2.97 18.48
CA VAL A 117 3.37 2.68 18.42
C VAL A 117 3.96 3.36 17.18
N ALA A 118 4.93 4.26 17.39
CA ALA A 118 5.63 4.91 16.30
C ALA A 118 7.01 4.25 16.08
N ILE A 119 7.25 3.74 14.87
CA ILE A 119 8.49 3.09 14.47
C ILE A 119 9.25 3.99 13.50
N SER A 120 10.47 4.39 13.87
CA SER A 120 11.37 5.10 12.96
C SER A 120 11.94 4.11 11.94
N ALA A 121 11.64 4.34 10.67
CA ALA A 121 12.08 3.54 9.53
C ALA A 121 12.87 4.43 8.54
N GLU A 122 14.01 4.96 8.99
CA GLU A 122 14.78 5.98 8.28
C GLU A 122 15.23 5.55 6.89
N ASP A 123 15.52 4.28 6.71
CA ASP A 123 15.98 3.68 5.46
C ASP A 123 14.89 2.93 4.68
N ALA A 124 13.61 3.16 5.03
CA ALA A 124 12.47 2.61 4.30
C ALA A 124 12.19 3.42 3.03
N TYR A 125 12.78 3.00 1.91
CA TYR A 125 12.63 3.69 0.61
C TYR A 125 11.57 3.06 -0.29
N ASP A 126 11.22 1.82 -0.03
CA ASP A 126 10.21 1.05 -0.76
C ASP A 126 9.47 0.08 0.17
N THR A 127 8.54 -0.68 -0.39
CA THR A 127 7.74 -1.63 0.38
C THR A 127 8.56 -2.80 0.94
N ILE A 128 9.70 -3.14 0.32
CA ILE A 128 10.56 -4.24 0.79
C ILE A 128 11.31 -3.78 2.03
N SER A 129 12.02 -2.66 1.94
CA SER A 129 12.77 -2.08 3.07
C SER A 129 11.84 -1.65 4.22
N GLU A 130 10.64 -1.14 3.91
CA GLU A 130 9.62 -0.85 4.93
C GLU A 130 9.17 -2.12 5.65
N ALA A 131 8.88 -3.19 4.91
CA ALA A 131 8.48 -4.46 5.49
C ALA A 131 9.60 -5.07 6.35
N GLU A 132 10.85 -5.01 5.89
CA GLU A 132 12.01 -5.53 6.61
C GLU A 132 12.21 -4.82 7.95
N ILE A 133 12.33 -3.50 7.93
CA ILE A 133 12.58 -2.71 9.14
C ILE A 133 11.43 -2.83 10.14
N VAL A 134 10.21 -2.58 9.67
CA VAL A 134 9.03 -2.55 10.56
C VAL A 134 8.71 -3.95 11.04
N GLY A 135 8.72 -4.96 10.18
CA GLY A 135 8.38 -6.32 10.55
C GLY A 135 9.37 -6.96 11.54
N GLU A 136 10.67 -6.68 11.43
CA GLU A 136 11.66 -7.13 12.43
C GLU A 136 11.41 -6.51 13.79
N ILE A 137 11.11 -5.20 13.84
CA ILE A 137 10.79 -4.53 15.10
C ILE A 137 9.52 -5.12 15.73
N LEU A 138 8.50 -5.41 14.94
CA LEU A 138 7.25 -6.02 15.42
C LEU A 138 7.50 -7.42 16.03
N ILE A 139 8.30 -8.25 15.35
CA ILE A 139 8.66 -9.59 15.84
C ILE A 139 9.48 -9.49 17.12
N ASN A 140 10.47 -8.60 17.16
CA ASN A 140 11.31 -8.40 18.34
C ASN A 140 10.52 -7.89 19.56
N ASN A 141 9.39 -7.22 19.33
CA ASN A 141 8.42 -6.82 20.34
C ASN A 141 7.38 -7.92 20.66
N GLY A 142 7.59 -9.15 20.17
CA GLY A 142 6.75 -10.31 20.48
C GLY A 142 5.44 -10.38 19.69
N MET A 143 5.22 -9.57 18.68
CA MET A 143 4.01 -9.63 17.87
C MET A 143 4.03 -10.84 16.93
N SER A 144 2.90 -11.51 16.82
CA SER A 144 2.69 -12.72 16.02
C SER A 144 1.64 -12.54 14.93
N SER A 145 0.87 -11.45 14.96
CA SER A 145 -0.19 -11.17 13.98
C SER A 145 -0.40 -9.67 13.76
N VAL A 146 -0.53 -9.26 12.50
CA VAL A 146 -0.79 -7.86 12.13
C VAL A 146 -1.74 -7.76 10.94
N ILE A 147 -2.43 -6.61 10.88
CA ILE A 147 -3.25 -6.21 9.74
C ILE A 147 -2.56 -5.01 9.08
N ILE A 148 -2.12 -5.18 7.86
CA ILE A 148 -1.52 -4.10 7.08
C ILE A 148 -2.62 -3.21 6.51
N THR A 149 -2.62 -1.92 6.84
CA THR A 149 -3.48 -0.92 6.23
C THR A 149 -2.72 -0.14 5.16
N THR A 150 -3.27 -0.10 3.95
CA THR A 150 -2.63 0.52 2.79
C THR A 150 -3.67 0.96 1.76
N SER A 151 -3.25 1.62 0.68
CA SER A 151 -4.12 1.98 -0.44
C SER A 151 -4.64 0.73 -1.17
N LYS A 152 -5.87 0.82 -1.72
CA LYS A 152 -6.50 -0.30 -2.44
C LYS A 152 -5.60 -0.84 -3.54
N PHE A 153 -5.07 0.03 -4.41
CA PHE A 153 -4.22 -0.36 -5.55
C PHE A 153 -2.89 -1.01 -5.12
N HIS A 154 -2.42 -0.76 -3.90
CA HIS A 154 -1.17 -1.28 -3.36
C HIS A 154 -1.34 -2.58 -2.56
N SER A 155 -2.57 -2.94 -2.18
CA SER A 155 -2.86 -3.98 -1.20
C SER A 155 -2.33 -5.36 -1.58
N ARG A 156 -2.41 -5.75 -2.86
CA ARG A 156 -1.91 -7.05 -3.33
C ARG A 156 -0.39 -7.16 -3.22
N ARG A 157 0.35 -6.11 -3.58
CA ARG A 157 1.82 -6.12 -3.50
C ARG A 157 2.30 -6.07 -2.05
N ALA A 158 1.70 -5.25 -1.22
CA ALA A 158 1.98 -5.21 0.21
C ALA A 158 1.76 -6.60 0.84
N ARG A 159 0.59 -7.24 0.60
CA ARG A 159 0.31 -8.59 1.09
C ARG A 159 1.36 -9.61 0.63
N HIS A 160 1.72 -9.58 -0.65
CA HIS A 160 2.70 -10.52 -1.22
C HIS A 160 4.07 -10.38 -0.56
N ILE A 161 4.61 -9.16 -0.46
CA ILE A 161 5.94 -8.89 0.10
C ILE A 161 5.97 -9.28 1.57
N TRP A 162 5.06 -8.77 2.39
CA TRP A 162 5.00 -9.03 3.82
C TRP A 162 4.79 -10.52 4.12
N SER A 163 3.84 -11.18 3.47
CA SER A 163 3.57 -12.60 3.69
C SER A 163 4.74 -13.48 3.26
N LYS A 164 5.46 -13.11 2.19
CA LYS A 164 6.62 -13.89 1.74
C LYS A 164 7.81 -13.74 2.66
N MET A 165 8.03 -12.54 3.19
CA MET A 165 9.13 -12.24 4.12
C MET A 165 8.93 -12.94 5.47
N TYR A 166 7.71 -12.97 5.99
CA TYR A 166 7.43 -13.40 7.36
C TYR A 166 6.59 -14.68 7.49
N LYS A 167 6.53 -15.53 6.47
CA LYS A 167 5.68 -16.75 6.33
C LYS A 167 5.36 -17.54 7.60
N LYS A 168 6.33 -17.68 8.51
CA LYS A 168 6.18 -18.50 9.72
C LYS A 168 6.31 -17.70 11.03
N LYS A 169 6.76 -16.45 10.94
CA LYS A 169 7.09 -15.63 12.11
C LYS A 169 5.97 -14.66 12.46
N LEU A 170 5.25 -14.15 11.46
CA LEU A 170 4.21 -13.14 11.64
C LEU A 170 3.03 -13.46 10.70
N LYS A 171 1.83 -13.56 11.25
CA LYS A 171 0.61 -13.72 10.45
C LYS A 171 0.22 -12.37 9.87
N ILE A 172 0.17 -12.28 8.55
CA ILE A 172 -0.11 -11.06 7.81
C ILE A 172 -1.52 -11.10 7.23
N TYR A 173 -2.32 -10.11 7.56
CA TYR A 173 -3.60 -9.80 6.93
C TYR A 173 -3.51 -8.43 6.28
N VAL A 174 -4.35 -8.13 5.30
CA VAL A 174 -4.40 -6.83 4.64
C VAL A 174 -5.82 -6.29 4.62
N ALA A 175 -5.99 -5.09 5.12
CA ALA A 175 -7.20 -4.29 5.03
C ALA A 175 -6.88 -3.02 4.22
N PRO A 176 -7.26 -2.97 2.94
CA PRO A 176 -7.11 -1.75 2.15
C PRO A 176 -8.05 -0.68 2.67
N ALA A 177 -7.57 0.56 2.75
CA ALA A 177 -8.33 1.67 3.26
C ALA A 177 -9.65 1.88 2.48
N GLN A 178 -10.79 1.81 3.17
CA GLN A 178 -12.11 1.90 2.53
C GLN A 178 -12.32 3.26 1.86
N ASN A 179 -11.81 4.33 2.50
CA ASN A 179 -11.89 5.72 1.99
C ASN A 179 -10.80 6.07 0.97
N ASP A 180 -9.98 5.09 0.54
CA ASP A 180 -9.01 5.32 -0.53
C ASP A 180 -9.74 5.62 -1.86
N PRO A 181 -9.34 6.68 -2.59
CA PRO A 181 -10.05 7.14 -3.77
C PRO A 181 -9.90 6.23 -4.99
N PHE A 182 -9.06 5.19 -4.91
CA PHE A 182 -8.87 4.27 -6.03
C PHE A 182 -10.14 3.49 -6.36
N ASP A 183 -10.60 3.64 -7.60
CA ASP A 183 -11.73 2.90 -8.17
C ASP A 183 -11.23 1.90 -9.23
N PRO A 184 -11.18 0.60 -8.94
CA PRO A 184 -10.75 -0.41 -9.90
C PRO A 184 -11.64 -0.51 -11.14
N ALA A 185 -12.88 0.02 -11.09
CA ALA A 185 -13.81 0.01 -12.21
C ALA A 185 -13.77 1.29 -13.07
N ALA A 186 -12.98 2.30 -12.68
CA ALA A 186 -12.92 3.57 -13.40
C ALA A 186 -11.53 4.24 -13.40
N TRP A 187 -10.49 3.58 -12.91
CA TRP A 187 -9.13 4.14 -12.76
C TRP A 187 -8.56 4.79 -14.03
N TRP A 188 -8.92 4.29 -15.20
CA TRP A 188 -8.44 4.82 -16.50
C TRP A 188 -9.07 6.18 -16.89
N LYS A 189 -10.05 6.64 -16.12
CA LYS A 189 -10.71 7.94 -16.31
C LYS A 189 -10.06 9.07 -15.50
N ASP A 190 -9.14 8.73 -14.58
CA ASP A 190 -8.47 9.69 -13.71
C ASP A 190 -6.94 9.56 -13.88
N GLY A 191 -6.28 10.63 -14.30
CA GLY A 191 -4.83 10.64 -14.54
C GLY A 191 -3.98 10.32 -13.31
N ARG A 192 -4.47 10.55 -12.08
CA ARG A 192 -3.78 10.14 -10.85
C ARG A 192 -3.83 8.63 -10.70
N GLN A 193 -5.00 8.04 -10.88
CA GLN A 193 -5.20 6.60 -10.74
C GLN A 193 -4.47 5.83 -11.84
N ILE A 194 -4.41 6.38 -13.08
CA ILE A 194 -3.58 5.82 -14.15
C ILE A 194 -2.11 5.71 -13.70
N ARG A 195 -1.54 6.78 -13.12
CA ARG A 195 -0.16 6.75 -12.60
C ARG A 195 0.02 5.71 -11.50
N TRP A 196 -0.96 5.57 -10.60
CA TRP A 196 -0.91 4.56 -9.53
C TRP A 196 -0.88 3.14 -10.09
N VAL A 197 -1.77 2.84 -11.03
CA VAL A 197 -1.82 1.51 -11.68
C VAL A 197 -0.52 1.20 -12.42
N LEU A 198 0.00 2.15 -13.22
CA LEU A 198 1.25 1.98 -13.96
C LEU A 198 2.45 1.81 -13.00
N SER A 199 2.50 2.61 -11.93
CA SER A 199 3.53 2.49 -10.89
C SER A 199 3.49 1.14 -10.19
N GLU A 200 2.30 0.62 -9.85
CA GLU A 200 2.17 -0.68 -9.20
C GLU A 200 2.60 -1.84 -10.11
N TYR A 201 2.17 -1.83 -11.37
CA TYR A 201 2.63 -2.86 -12.32
C TYR A 201 4.13 -2.74 -12.58
N GLY A 202 4.69 -1.53 -12.71
CA GLY A 202 6.13 -1.29 -12.80
C GLY A 202 6.88 -1.83 -11.58
N ALA A 203 6.34 -1.61 -10.37
CA ALA A 203 6.91 -2.14 -9.14
C ALA A 203 6.87 -3.68 -9.06
N TRP A 204 5.83 -4.32 -9.61
CA TRP A 204 5.80 -5.78 -9.75
C TRP A 204 6.88 -6.30 -10.71
N VAL A 205 7.03 -5.65 -11.88
CA VAL A 205 8.09 -5.99 -12.84
C VAL A 205 9.47 -5.87 -12.18
N TYR A 206 9.74 -4.74 -11.50
CA TYR A 206 10.98 -4.51 -10.78
C TYR A 206 11.22 -5.58 -9.69
N TYR A 207 10.20 -5.91 -8.89
CA TYR A 207 10.28 -6.91 -7.84
C TYR A 207 10.71 -8.29 -8.37
N TYR A 208 10.15 -8.72 -9.52
CA TYR A 208 10.53 -10.01 -10.12
C TYR A 208 11.87 -9.93 -10.86
N TRP A 209 12.16 -8.78 -11.47
CA TRP A 209 13.45 -8.54 -12.13
C TRP A 209 14.62 -8.71 -11.17
N MET A 210 14.59 -8.05 -10.01
CA MET A 210 15.64 -8.14 -9.01
C MET A 210 15.89 -9.59 -8.55
N ARG A 211 14.85 -10.43 -8.54
CA ARG A 211 14.95 -11.83 -8.13
C ARG A 211 15.48 -12.80 -9.18
N ILE A 212 15.67 -12.35 -10.40
CA ILE A 212 16.31 -13.15 -11.45
C ILE A 212 17.83 -13.10 -11.27
N PHE A 213 18.33 -12.03 -10.61
CA PHE A 213 19.76 -11.76 -10.45
C PHE A 213 20.26 -11.97 -9.01
N ASP A 214 19.40 -12.27 -8.04
CA ASP A 214 19.72 -12.76 -6.71
C ASP A 214 19.71 -14.30 -6.66
#